data_335a9f77c3db41ab53582bc010d2c391
#
_entry.id   335a9f77c3db41ab53582bc010d2c391
#
_cell.length_a   1.000
_cell.length_b   1.000
_cell.length_c   1.000
_cell.angle_alpha   90.00
_cell.angle_beta   90.00
_cell.angle_gamma   90.00
#
_symmetry.space_group_name_H-M   'P 1'
#
loop_
_entity.id
_entity.type
_entity.pdbx_description
1 polymer ?
#
loop_
_entity_poly.entity_id
_entity_poly.type
_entity_poly.pdbx_seq_one_letter_code
_entity_poly.pdbx_strand_id
1 'polypeptide(L)'
;MVKLKQCTDLFILSKDKRPVDANGRYSTIDGAAHIPYYKFKAARENGYTISIKLGPIGTTGYSIYCIDCDHCDFSHPVYKWIKQTADTPSLIELSSSGAGAHIFIIKKTTEDFETRFMDFTGQQLEVWCRVRHIVSPMLETIVDTELKECNVAIFDKLIELSDEQERLKQEAYERERLKQEKNKQKKNYKFVRPETNISNFVKSDKRLKEILEADPFDVDNSANDLALVRKICYYFDTSDKDIIRDVFERTEWFAKKDDRHLQKFYRPGYLDRLISLGM
;
A
#
# COMPACT_ATOMS: atom_id res chain seq x y z
N MET A 1 34.71 5.74 -13.92
CA MET A 1 33.26 5.83 -13.65
C MET A 1 32.74 4.42 -13.42
N VAL A 2 32.06 4.19 -12.31
CA VAL A 2 31.51 2.88 -11.96
C VAL A 2 30.15 2.72 -12.65
N LYS A 3 29.91 1.58 -13.32
CA LYS A 3 28.61 1.25 -13.93
C LYS A 3 27.83 0.31 -13.03
N LEU A 4 26.50 0.31 -13.14
CA LEU A 4 25.62 -0.57 -12.35
C LEU A 4 25.99 -2.05 -12.47
N LYS A 5 26.43 -2.52 -13.65
CA LYS A 5 26.89 -3.90 -13.83
C LYS A 5 28.10 -4.31 -12.98
N GLN A 6 28.81 -3.36 -12.39
CA GLN A 6 29.91 -3.59 -11.48
C GLN A 6 29.48 -3.70 -10.01
N CYS A 7 28.22 -3.39 -9.73
CA CYS A 7 27.63 -3.45 -8.39
C CYS A 7 27.07 -4.87 -8.15
N THR A 8 27.86 -5.73 -7.52
CA THR A 8 27.54 -7.17 -7.36
C THR A 8 26.30 -7.42 -6.52
N ASP A 9 25.96 -6.53 -5.59
CA ASP A 9 24.85 -6.69 -4.64
C ASP A 9 23.51 -6.18 -5.20
N LEU A 10 23.54 -5.60 -6.41
CA LEU A 10 22.36 -4.97 -7.02
C LEU A 10 21.41 -5.99 -7.65
N PHE A 11 21.94 -7.08 -8.18
CA PHE A 11 21.18 -8.04 -8.97
C PHE A 11 21.00 -9.34 -8.23
N ILE A 12 19.77 -9.85 -8.21
CA ILE A 12 19.39 -11.10 -7.55
C ILE A 12 18.70 -12.05 -8.52
N LEU A 13 18.84 -13.35 -8.25
CA LEU A 13 18.09 -14.38 -8.96
C LEU A 13 16.63 -14.40 -8.50
N SER A 14 15.73 -14.54 -9.46
CA SER A 14 14.30 -14.69 -9.24
C SER A 14 13.72 -15.79 -10.11
N LYS A 15 12.61 -16.38 -9.65
CA LYS A 15 11.78 -17.31 -10.40
C LYS A 15 10.33 -17.00 -10.09
N ASP A 16 9.46 -16.95 -11.11
CA ASP A 16 8.04 -16.61 -10.96
C ASP A 16 7.85 -15.29 -10.14
N LYS A 17 8.65 -14.28 -10.44
CA LYS A 17 8.69 -12.98 -9.74
C LYS A 17 9.03 -13.07 -8.24
N ARG A 18 9.58 -14.17 -7.75
CA ARG A 18 10.01 -14.35 -6.36
C ARG A 18 11.50 -14.56 -6.28
N PRO A 19 12.19 -13.98 -5.27
CA PRO A 19 13.62 -14.21 -5.06
C PRO A 19 13.93 -15.68 -4.79
N VAL A 20 15.09 -16.13 -5.22
CA VAL A 20 15.59 -17.49 -4.94
C VAL A 20 17.00 -17.45 -4.37
N ASP A 21 17.34 -18.42 -3.51
CA ASP A 21 18.67 -18.62 -2.96
C ASP A 21 19.63 -19.29 -3.98
N ALA A 22 20.86 -19.51 -3.59
CA ALA A 22 21.88 -20.15 -4.42
C ALA A 22 21.53 -21.61 -4.82
N ASN A 23 20.57 -22.24 -4.15
CA ASN A 23 20.07 -23.59 -4.44
C ASN A 23 18.81 -23.57 -5.30
N GLY A 24 18.37 -22.40 -5.73
CA GLY A 24 17.13 -22.23 -6.52
C GLY A 24 15.83 -22.34 -5.72
N ARG A 25 15.89 -22.27 -4.39
CA ARG A 25 14.71 -22.30 -3.52
C ARG A 25 14.21 -20.88 -3.27
N TYR A 26 12.89 -20.72 -3.16
CA TYR A 26 12.31 -19.40 -2.81
C TYR A 26 12.86 -18.89 -1.48
N SER A 27 13.17 -17.60 -1.47
CA SER A 27 13.86 -16.95 -0.36
C SER A 27 13.27 -15.56 -0.10
N THR A 28 13.71 -14.92 0.97
CA THR A 28 13.55 -13.47 1.16
C THR A 28 14.51 -12.72 0.24
N ILE A 29 14.30 -11.41 0.09
CA ILE A 29 15.21 -10.58 -0.72
C ILE A 29 16.64 -10.60 -0.17
N ASP A 30 16.78 -10.57 1.15
CA ASP A 30 18.10 -10.59 1.80
C ASP A 30 18.76 -11.97 1.76
N GLY A 31 18.00 -13.04 1.63
CA GLY A 31 18.51 -14.41 1.43
C GLY A 31 18.66 -14.80 -0.04
N ALA A 32 18.32 -13.91 -0.97
CA ALA A 32 18.40 -14.20 -2.39
C ALA A 32 19.86 -14.31 -2.89
N ALA A 33 20.06 -15.16 -3.88
CA ALA A 33 21.36 -15.28 -4.54
C ALA A 33 21.68 -14.04 -5.36
N HIS A 34 22.76 -13.35 -5.01
CA HIS A 34 23.33 -12.29 -5.84
C HIS A 34 23.96 -12.87 -7.09
N ILE A 35 23.79 -12.18 -8.21
CA ILE A 35 24.31 -12.65 -9.49
C ILE A 35 25.07 -11.53 -10.22
N PRO A 36 26.34 -11.75 -10.56
CA PRO A 36 27.11 -10.79 -11.33
C PRO A 36 26.68 -10.77 -12.80
N TYR A 37 26.81 -9.63 -13.45
CA TYR A 37 26.35 -9.38 -14.81
C TYR A 37 26.79 -10.47 -15.83
N TYR A 38 28.05 -10.92 -15.77
CA TYR A 38 28.57 -11.92 -16.71
C TYR A 38 27.87 -13.30 -16.62
N LYS A 39 27.08 -13.55 -15.59
CA LYS A 39 26.28 -14.79 -15.41
C LYS A 39 24.82 -14.66 -15.85
N PHE A 40 24.35 -13.47 -16.25
CA PHE A 40 22.95 -13.24 -16.58
C PHE A 40 22.44 -14.18 -17.67
N LYS A 41 23.21 -14.34 -18.74
CA LYS A 41 22.87 -15.24 -19.86
C LYS A 41 22.64 -16.68 -19.37
N ALA A 42 23.62 -17.23 -18.63
CA ALA A 42 23.53 -18.58 -18.10
C ALA A 42 22.36 -18.76 -17.12
N ALA A 43 22.06 -17.76 -16.30
CA ALA A 43 20.92 -17.82 -15.40
C ALA A 43 19.58 -17.91 -16.16
N ARG A 44 19.41 -17.10 -17.20
CA ARG A 44 18.24 -17.13 -18.06
C ARG A 44 18.08 -18.44 -18.82
N GLU A 45 19.17 -19.00 -19.35
CA GLU A 45 19.20 -20.33 -19.98
C GLU A 45 18.75 -21.44 -19.02
N ASN A 46 18.97 -21.25 -17.72
CA ASN A 46 18.48 -22.14 -16.64
C ASN A 46 17.08 -21.79 -16.11
N GLY A 47 16.35 -20.92 -16.80
CA GLY A 47 14.95 -20.59 -16.45
C GLY A 47 14.79 -19.60 -15.30
N TYR A 48 15.84 -18.90 -14.89
CA TYR A 48 15.76 -17.82 -13.91
C TYR A 48 15.53 -16.46 -14.58
N THR A 49 14.88 -15.58 -13.86
CA THR A 49 14.84 -14.15 -14.16
C THR A 49 15.84 -13.40 -13.28
N ILE A 50 16.25 -12.22 -13.73
CA ILE A 50 17.13 -11.35 -12.96
C ILE A 50 16.31 -10.16 -12.49
N SER A 51 16.43 -9.86 -11.21
CA SER A 51 15.75 -8.72 -10.60
C SER A 51 16.74 -7.72 -10.04
N ILE A 52 16.35 -6.47 -10.04
CA ILE A 52 17.06 -5.39 -9.36
C ILE A 52 16.58 -5.35 -7.91
N LYS A 53 17.49 -5.50 -6.97
CA LYS A 53 17.24 -5.29 -5.53
C LYS A 53 17.20 -3.79 -5.28
N LEU A 54 16.09 -3.28 -4.74
CA LEU A 54 15.95 -1.88 -4.39
C LEU A 54 16.58 -1.58 -3.02
N GLY A 55 16.97 -0.33 -2.82
CA GLY A 55 17.61 0.16 -1.62
C GLY A 55 19.10 0.44 -1.80
N PRO A 56 19.91 0.39 -0.73
CA PRO A 56 21.35 0.69 -0.79
C PRO A 56 22.11 -0.23 -1.75
N ILE A 57 23.01 0.36 -2.53
CA ILE A 57 23.88 -0.36 -3.47
C ILE A 57 25.23 -0.61 -2.78
N GLY A 58 25.36 -1.72 -2.10
CA GLY A 58 26.58 -2.07 -1.35
C GLY A 58 27.04 -0.94 -0.43
N THR A 59 28.34 -0.61 -0.48
CA THR A 59 28.97 0.47 0.30
C THR A 59 29.18 1.75 -0.50
N THR A 60 28.48 1.92 -1.63
CA THR A 60 28.72 3.03 -2.57
C THR A 60 28.19 4.38 -2.08
N GLY A 61 27.30 4.40 -1.09
CA GLY A 61 26.59 5.59 -0.64
C GLY A 61 25.42 6.00 -1.55
N TYR A 62 25.11 5.18 -2.57
CA TYR A 62 23.96 5.34 -3.42
C TYR A 62 22.90 4.31 -3.10
N SER A 63 21.64 4.69 -3.34
CA SER A 63 20.50 3.79 -3.31
C SER A 63 19.76 3.84 -4.65
N ILE A 64 19.12 2.73 -5.00
CA ILE A 64 18.24 2.63 -6.16
C ILE A 64 16.79 2.43 -5.69
N TYR A 65 15.90 3.21 -6.27
CA TYR A 65 14.45 3.16 -6.04
C TYR A 65 13.75 2.87 -7.35
N CYS A 66 12.49 2.48 -7.27
CA CYS A 66 11.64 2.27 -8.44
C CYS A 66 10.29 2.93 -8.27
N ILE A 67 9.86 3.68 -9.26
CA ILE A 67 8.48 4.06 -9.44
C ILE A 67 7.86 2.99 -10.34
N ASP A 68 6.91 2.26 -9.81
CA ASP A 68 6.16 1.23 -10.50
C ASP A 68 4.79 1.79 -10.89
N CYS A 69 4.49 1.69 -12.16
CA CYS A 69 3.22 2.14 -12.72
C CYS A 69 2.52 0.92 -13.33
N ASP A 70 1.63 0.32 -12.58
CA ASP A 70 0.78 -0.75 -13.07
C ASP A 70 -0.33 -0.21 -13.98
N HIS A 71 -0.63 -0.93 -15.07
CA HIS A 71 -1.67 -0.56 -16.04
C HIS A 71 -1.55 0.89 -16.53
N CYS A 72 -0.34 1.25 -16.95
CA CYS A 72 0.03 2.61 -17.30
C CYS A 72 -0.71 3.11 -18.55
N ASP A 73 -1.48 4.18 -18.41
CA ASP A 73 -1.91 4.96 -19.57
C ASP A 73 -0.77 5.88 -20.03
N PHE A 74 -0.05 5.46 -21.05
CA PHE A 74 1.07 6.22 -21.61
C PHE A 74 0.66 7.58 -22.23
N SER A 75 -0.63 7.82 -22.42
CA SER A 75 -1.16 9.12 -22.83
C SER A 75 -1.40 10.07 -21.65
N HIS A 76 -1.44 9.55 -20.43
CA HIS A 76 -1.72 10.32 -19.23
C HIS A 76 -0.65 11.42 -18.99
N PRO A 77 -1.06 12.63 -18.56
CA PRO A 77 -0.14 13.74 -18.33
C PRO A 77 1.01 13.44 -17.38
N VAL A 78 0.78 12.66 -16.32
CA VAL A 78 1.82 12.28 -15.35
C VAL A 78 2.93 11.48 -16.01
N TYR A 79 2.60 10.53 -16.89
CA TYR A 79 3.60 9.74 -17.60
C TYR A 79 4.38 10.59 -18.61
N LYS A 80 3.71 11.45 -19.35
CA LYS A 80 4.35 12.41 -20.25
C LYS A 80 5.31 13.32 -19.50
N TRP A 81 4.88 13.83 -18.35
CA TRP A 81 5.73 14.64 -17.49
C TRP A 81 6.96 13.87 -17.01
N ILE A 82 6.81 12.63 -16.50
CA ILE A 82 7.93 11.79 -16.11
C ILE A 82 8.92 11.62 -17.27
N LYS A 83 8.41 11.25 -18.43
CA LYS A 83 9.24 11.02 -19.63
C LYS A 83 9.99 12.27 -20.10
N GLN A 84 9.35 13.45 -19.99
CA GLN A 84 9.95 14.73 -20.38
C GLN A 84 10.99 15.23 -19.35
N THR A 85 10.80 14.88 -18.07
CA THR A 85 11.64 15.33 -16.97
C THR A 85 12.80 14.36 -16.70
N ALA A 86 12.75 13.15 -17.25
CA ALA A 86 13.77 12.14 -17.06
C ALA A 86 15.12 12.59 -17.62
N ASP A 87 16.12 12.72 -16.77
CA ASP A 87 17.51 13.03 -17.16
C ASP A 87 18.26 11.78 -17.64
N THR A 88 17.77 10.59 -17.33
CA THR A 88 18.30 9.31 -17.78
C THR A 88 17.18 8.42 -18.32
N PRO A 89 16.75 8.60 -19.57
CA PRO A 89 15.64 7.85 -20.17
C PRO A 89 15.87 6.33 -20.24
N SER A 90 17.13 5.87 -20.26
CA SER A 90 17.46 4.44 -20.23
C SER A 90 17.09 3.74 -18.93
N LEU A 91 16.78 4.49 -17.90
CA LEU A 91 16.24 3.97 -16.61
C LEU A 91 14.71 3.91 -16.59
N ILE A 92 14.05 4.09 -17.73
CA ILE A 92 12.60 3.91 -17.87
C ILE A 92 12.38 2.72 -18.79
N GLU A 93 11.65 1.71 -18.29
CA GLU A 93 11.35 0.51 -19.05
C GLU A 93 9.86 0.16 -19.00
N LEU A 94 9.40 -0.63 -19.96
CA LEU A 94 8.10 -1.29 -19.85
C LEU A 94 8.21 -2.47 -18.86
N SER A 95 7.16 -2.69 -18.08
CA SER A 95 7.06 -3.88 -17.23
C SER A 95 7.01 -5.15 -18.09
N SER A 96 7.26 -6.30 -17.46
CA SER A 96 7.24 -7.60 -18.17
C SER A 96 5.89 -7.96 -18.78
N SER A 97 4.79 -7.36 -18.32
CA SER A 97 3.45 -7.52 -18.90
C SER A 97 3.23 -6.64 -20.13
N GLY A 98 4.07 -5.64 -20.35
CA GLY A 98 3.89 -4.61 -21.38
C GLY A 98 2.79 -3.58 -21.06
N ALA A 99 2.07 -3.76 -19.95
CA ALA A 99 0.96 -2.89 -19.56
C ALA A 99 1.34 -1.87 -18.46
N GLY A 100 2.56 -1.92 -17.96
CA GLY A 100 3.08 -1.03 -16.94
C GLY A 100 4.46 -0.49 -17.30
N ALA A 101 4.98 0.37 -16.44
CA ALA A 101 6.32 0.95 -16.59
C ALA A 101 7.06 0.97 -15.24
N HIS A 102 8.37 0.75 -15.29
CA HIS A 102 9.28 0.95 -14.18
C HIS A 102 10.18 2.15 -14.47
N ILE A 103 10.33 3.04 -13.50
CA ILE A 103 11.23 4.19 -13.59
C ILE A 103 12.21 4.05 -12.44
N PHE A 104 13.49 3.77 -12.76
CA PHE A 104 14.51 3.64 -11.74
C PHE A 104 15.14 5.00 -11.44
N ILE A 105 15.39 5.21 -10.16
CA ILE A 105 16.01 6.41 -9.61
C ILE A 105 17.24 5.99 -8.84
N ILE A 106 18.36 6.67 -9.09
CA ILE A 106 19.60 6.51 -8.33
C ILE A 106 19.83 7.80 -7.55
N LYS A 107 19.85 7.71 -6.24
CA LYS A 107 20.05 8.86 -5.34
C LYS A 107 21.22 8.60 -4.40
N LYS A 108 22.03 9.63 -4.15
CA LYS A 108 23.12 9.58 -3.19
C LYS A 108 22.55 9.74 -1.76
N THR A 109 22.10 8.62 -1.21
CA THR A 109 21.53 8.56 0.13
C THR A 109 21.54 7.12 0.64
N THR A 110 21.54 6.95 1.96
CA THR A 110 21.30 5.66 2.62
C THR A 110 19.96 5.67 3.37
N GLU A 111 19.17 6.75 3.21
CA GLU A 111 17.86 6.86 3.84
C GLU A 111 16.88 5.87 3.25
N ASP A 112 16.07 5.31 4.13
CA ASP A 112 14.95 4.48 3.76
C ASP A 112 13.69 5.32 3.64
N PHE A 113 12.85 4.94 2.69
CA PHE A 113 11.50 5.48 2.58
C PHE A 113 10.49 4.37 2.75
N GLU A 114 9.35 4.69 3.32
CA GLU A 114 8.18 3.83 3.22
C GLU A 114 7.66 3.85 1.78
N THR A 115 7.11 2.73 1.34
CA THR A 115 6.42 2.66 0.05
C THR A 115 5.30 3.68 0.00
N ARG A 116 5.25 4.48 -1.06
CA ARG A 116 4.23 5.50 -1.29
C ARG A 116 3.29 5.07 -2.41
N PHE A 117 2.01 5.32 -2.20
CA PHE A 117 0.97 5.11 -3.20
C PHE A 117 0.36 6.44 -3.57
N MET A 118 0.31 6.70 -4.87
CA MET A 118 -0.21 7.96 -5.41
C MET A 118 -1.27 7.67 -6.45
N ASP A 119 -2.34 8.47 -6.46
CA ASP A 119 -3.37 8.44 -7.49
C ASP A 119 -3.39 9.78 -8.22
N PHE A 120 -3.20 9.71 -9.53
CA PHE A 120 -3.23 10.86 -10.42
C PHE A 120 -4.42 10.70 -11.37
N THR A 121 -5.63 11.01 -10.90
CA THR A 121 -6.85 11.00 -11.72
C THR A 121 -7.05 9.67 -12.47
N GLY A 122 -6.94 8.56 -11.72
CA GLY A 122 -7.11 7.21 -12.25
C GLY A 122 -5.83 6.52 -12.70
N GLN A 123 -4.67 7.18 -12.65
CA GLN A 123 -3.37 6.56 -12.81
C GLN A 123 -2.71 6.37 -11.46
N GLN A 124 -2.50 5.12 -11.06
CA GLN A 124 -1.83 4.78 -9.81
C GLN A 124 -0.33 4.59 -10.04
N LEU A 125 0.47 5.20 -9.17
CA LEU A 125 1.91 5.04 -9.10
C LEU A 125 2.30 4.55 -7.71
N GLU A 126 3.24 3.60 -7.68
CA GLU A 126 3.85 3.09 -6.45
C GLU A 126 5.33 3.46 -6.44
N VAL A 127 5.78 4.14 -5.39
CA VAL A 127 7.21 4.40 -5.17
C VAL A 127 7.77 3.35 -4.23
N TRP A 128 8.60 2.48 -4.77
CA TRP A 128 9.21 1.37 -4.07
C TRP A 128 10.62 1.72 -3.61
N CYS A 129 10.89 1.45 -2.33
CA CYS A 129 12.20 1.64 -1.70
C CYS A 129 12.86 0.28 -1.42
N ARG A 130 13.47 0.12 -0.25
CA ARG A 130 14.09 -1.15 0.14
C ARG A 130 13.05 -2.26 0.41
N VAL A 131 13.58 -3.49 0.63
CA VAL A 131 12.80 -4.73 0.86
C VAL A 131 11.90 -5.08 -0.34
N ARG A 132 12.28 -4.60 -1.52
CA ARG A 132 11.63 -4.91 -2.79
C ARG A 132 12.66 -5.26 -3.86
N HIS A 133 12.18 -5.93 -4.87
CA HIS A 133 12.94 -6.20 -6.09
C HIS A 133 12.01 -6.10 -7.29
N ILE A 134 12.57 -5.65 -8.39
CA ILE A 134 11.84 -5.48 -9.64
C ILE A 134 12.44 -6.39 -10.69
N VAL A 135 11.61 -7.23 -11.31
CA VAL A 135 12.00 -8.00 -12.49
C VAL A 135 12.10 -7.05 -13.67
N SER A 136 13.32 -6.84 -14.15
CA SER A 136 13.60 -5.90 -15.24
C SER A 136 13.71 -6.64 -16.56
N PRO A 137 12.77 -6.44 -17.52
CA PRO A 137 12.83 -7.05 -18.85
C PRO A 137 13.92 -6.41 -19.73
N MET A 138 14.25 -5.14 -19.52
CA MET A 138 15.26 -4.39 -20.29
C MET A 138 16.57 -4.20 -19.52
N LEU A 139 16.92 -5.16 -18.68
CA LEU A 139 18.06 -5.09 -17.77
C LEU A 139 19.38 -4.76 -18.46
N GLU A 140 19.59 -5.21 -19.69
CA GLU A 140 20.80 -4.95 -20.48
C GLU A 140 21.03 -3.46 -20.74
N THR A 141 19.98 -2.68 -20.88
CA THR A 141 20.09 -1.22 -21.07
C THR A 141 20.39 -0.51 -19.75
N ILE A 142 19.85 -1.01 -18.66
CA ILE A 142 20.00 -0.44 -17.32
C ILE A 142 21.41 -0.66 -16.78
N VAL A 143 21.98 -1.84 -16.97
CA VAL A 143 23.29 -2.23 -16.41
C VAL A 143 24.47 -1.38 -16.89
N ASP A 144 24.35 -0.77 -18.06
CA ASP A 144 25.40 0.10 -18.59
C ASP A 144 25.31 1.55 -18.08
N THR A 145 24.28 1.88 -17.31
CA THR A 145 24.15 3.19 -16.68
C THR A 145 25.27 3.42 -15.68
N GLU A 146 25.82 4.62 -15.69
CA GLU A 146 26.81 5.06 -14.71
C GLU A 146 26.16 5.19 -13.32
N LEU A 147 26.90 4.77 -12.29
CA LEU A 147 26.48 4.96 -10.90
C LEU A 147 26.66 6.44 -10.49
N LYS A 148 25.64 7.23 -10.71
CA LYS A 148 25.51 8.63 -10.32
C LYS A 148 24.04 8.96 -10.06
N GLU A 149 23.77 10.09 -9.44
CA GLU A 149 22.41 10.53 -9.27
C GLU A 149 21.68 10.67 -10.61
N CYS A 150 20.52 10.02 -10.71
CA CYS A 150 19.71 9.98 -11.91
C CYS A 150 18.23 10.02 -11.55
N ASN A 151 17.45 10.81 -12.32
CA ASN A 151 15.99 10.93 -12.16
C ASN A 151 15.53 11.43 -10.77
N VAL A 152 16.43 12.07 -10.01
CA VAL A 152 16.18 12.50 -8.63
C VAL A 152 15.05 13.54 -8.58
N ALA A 153 14.98 14.47 -9.55
CA ALA A 153 13.96 15.49 -9.61
C ALA A 153 12.54 14.89 -9.75
N ILE A 154 12.40 13.79 -10.50
CA ILE A 154 11.15 13.04 -10.61
C ILE A 154 10.76 12.47 -9.25
N PHE A 155 11.72 11.81 -8.59
CA PHE A 155 11.51 11.18 -7.30
C PHE A 155 11.08 12.20 -6.24
N ASP A 156 11.87 13.27 -6.06
CA ASP A 156 11.60 14.29 -5.06
C ASP A 156 10.23 14.96 -5.28
N LYS A 157 9.86 15.23 -6.56
CA LYS A 157 8.55 15.77 -6.88
C LYS A 157 7.41 14.82 -6.60
N LEU A 158 7.58 13.53 -6.85
CA LEU A 158 6.56 12.53 -6.55
C LEU A 158 6.40 12.33 -5.04
N ILE A 159 7.49 12.35 -4.27
CA ILE A 159 7.40 12.30 -2.80
C ILE A 159 6.64 13.52 -2.27
N GLU A 160 6.98 14.73 -2.73
CA GLU A 160 6.25 15.95 -2.34
C GLU A 160 4.75 15.85 -2.63
N LEU A 161 4.38 15.37 -3.83
CA LEU A 161 2.98 15.20 -4.21
C LEU A 161 2.27 14.12 -3.38
N SER A 162 2.97 13.05 -3.03
CA SER A 162 2.43 12.00 -2.15
C SER A 162 2.13 12.54 -0.75
N ASP A 163 3.07 13.28 -0.17
CA ASP A 163 2.91 13.87 1.15
C ASP A 163 1.75 14.89 1.16
N GLU A 164 1.62 15.68 0.09
CA GLU A 164 0.49 16.61 -0.06
C GLU A 164 -0.85 15.87 -0.18
N GLN A 165 -0.92 14.79 -0.97
CA GLN A 165 -2.13 13.97 -1.07
C GLN A 165 -2.53 13.36 0.28
N GLU A 166 -1.56 12.86 1.04
CA GLU A 166 -1.81 12.29 2.36
C GLU A 166 -2.29 13.38 3.34
N ARG A 167 -1.67 14.55 3.34
CA ARG A 167 -2.10 15.70 4.14
C ARG A 167 -3.54 16.09 3.83
N LEU A 168 -3.90 16.19 2.56
CA LEU A 168 -5.28 16.53 2.14
C LEU A 168 -6.29 15.45 2.57
N LYS A 169 -5.92 14.17 2.51
CA LYS A 169 -6.76 13.07 3.01
C LYS A 169 -6.99 13.17 4.51
N GLN A 170 -5.93 13.47 5.27
CA GLN A 170 -6.03 13.64 6.73
C GLN A 170 -6.89 14.84 7.09
N GLU A 171 -6.71 15.98 6.42
CA GLU A 171 -7.54 17.17 6.63
C GLU A 171 -9.02 16.90 6.30
N ALA A 172 -9.30 16.19 5.21
CA ALA A 172 -10.65 15.83 4.84
C ALA A 172 -11.30 14.90 5.89
N TYR A 173 -10.54 13.94 6.39
CA TYR A 173 -10.96 13.05 7.46
C TYR A 173 -11.27 13.82 8.75
N GLU A 174 -10.39 14.73 9.17
CA GLU A 174 -10.61 15.54 10.37
C GLU A 174 -11.83 16.47 10.25
N ARG A 175 -12.02 17.09 9.08
CA ARG A 175 -13.21 17.91 8.80
C ARG A 175 -14.50 17.09 8.91
N GLU A 176 -14.50 15.87 8.39
CA GLU A 176 -15.65 15.01 8.46
C GLU A 176 -15.92 14.56 9.91
N ARG A 177 -14.88 14.20 10.67
CA ARG A 177 -14.98 13.89 12.09
C ARG A 177 -15.58 15.04 12.89
N LEU A 178 -15.07 16.27 12.68
CA LEU A 178 -15.58 17.46 13.35
C LEU A 178 -17.04 17.79 12.99
N LYS A 179 -17.44 17.56 11.74
CA LYS A 179 -18.87 17.70 11.34
C LYS A 179 -19.74 16.70 12.07
N GLN A 180 -19.29 15.46 12.19
CA GLN A 180 -20.02 14.42 12.90
C GLN A 180 -20.15 14.74 14.40
N GLU A 181 -19.06 15.20 15.04
CA GLU A 181 -19.08 15.63 16.44
C GLU A 181 -20.04 16.81 16.66
N LYS A 182 -20.02 17.82 15.78
CA LYS A 182 -20.98 18.94 15.84
C LYS A 182 -22.44 18.50 15.63
N ASN A 183 -22.67 17.53 14.77
CA ASN A 183 -24.00 16.99 14.55
C ASN A 183 -24.48 16.15 15.75
N LYS A 184 -23.58 15.40 16.40
CA LYS A 184 -23.86 14.71 17.69
C LYS A 184 -24.25 15.72 18.76
N GLN A 185 -23.55 16.85 18.86
CA GLN A 185 -23.88 17.89 19.85
C GLN A 185 -25.17 18.66 19.56
N LYS A 186 -25.56 18.84 18.28
CA LYS A 186 -26.80 19.53 17.88
C LYS A 186 -28.05 18.69 18.03
N LYS A 187 -27.93 17.36 17.94
CA LYS A 187 -29.04 16.46 18.23
C LYS A 187 -29.20 16.40 19.76
N ASN A 188 -29.97 17.32 20.36
CA ASN A 188 -30.55 17.13 21.68
C ASN A 188 -31.34 15.82 21.62
N TYR A 189 -30.72 14.72 21.99
CA TYR A 189 -31.35 13.41 22.02
C TYR A 189 -32.45 13.40 23.04
N LYS A 190 -33.64 13.82 22.66
CA LYS A 190 -34.88 13.51 23.39
C LYS A 190 -35.26 12.04 23.31
N PHE A 191 -34.36 11.19 22.83
CA PHE A 191 -34.55 9.74 22.88
C PHE A 191 -33.73 9.20 24.05
N VAL A 192 -34.35 9.25 25.23
CA VAL A 192 -33.94 8.37 26.33
C VAL A 192 -34.29 6.95 25.87
N ARG A 193 -33.45 6.36 25.04
CA ARG A 193 -33.43 4.91 24.95
C ARG A 193 -32.88 4.42 26.26
N PRO A 194 -33.54 3.42 26.89
CA PRO A 194 -32.90 2.74 28.00
C PRO A 194 -31.50 2.37 27.53
N GLU A 195 -30.51 2.36 28.43
CA GLU A 195 -29.13 1.98 28.25
C GLU A 195 -29.02 0.53 27.76
N THR A 196 -29.65 0.20 26.66
CA THR A 196 -29.67 -1.14 26.12
C THR A 196 -28.34 -1.34 25.39
N ASN A 197 -27.36 -1.83 26.10
CA ASN A 197 -26.12 -2.27 25.50
C ASN A 197 -26.42 -3.53 24.66
N ILE A 198 -25.92 -3.59 23.43
CA ILE A 198 -26.05 -4.77 22.56
C ILE A 198 -25.54 -6.05 23.24
N SER A 199 -24.60 -5.96 24.16
CA SER A 199 -24.10 -7.04 25.02
C SER A 199 -25.22 -7.73 25.82
N ASN A 200 -26.36 -7.10 26.06
CA ASN A 200 -27.50 -7.75 26.72
C ASN A 200 -28.09 -8.91 25.90
N PHE A 201 -27.85 -8.92 24.58
CA PHE A 201 -28.30 -9.99 23.68
C PHE A 201 -27.29 -11.13 23.52
N VAL A 202 -26.11 -11.01 24.08
CA VAL A 202 -25.01 -12.03 23.99
C VAL A 202 -25.46 -13.38 24.55
N LYS A 203 -26.29 -13.40 25.59
CA LYS A 203 -26.76 -14.65 26.21
C LYS A 203 -27.56 -15.53 25.25
N SER A 204 -28.26 -14.91 24.30
CA SER A 204 -29.12 -15.59 23.33
C SER A 204 -28.50 -15.69 21.92
N ASP A 205 -27.41 -15.02 21.66
CA ASP A 205 -26.78 -14.96 20.34
C ASP A 205 -25.30 -15.34 20.39
N LYS A 206 -25.03 -16.61 20.08
CA LYS A 206 -23.67 -17.14 20.07
C LYS A 206 -22.74 -16.37 19.11
N ARG A 207 -23.24 -16.00 17.92
CA ARG A 207 -22.42 -15.27 16.93
C ARG A 207 -22.11 -13.85 17.38
N LEU A 208 -23.04 -13.17 18.03
CA LEU A 208 -22.78 -11.85 18.61
C LEU A 208 -21.70 -11.95 19.70
N LYS A 209 -21.76 -12.98 20.54
CA LYS A 209 -20.76 -13.25 21.56
C LYS A 209 -19.37 -13.41 20.93
N GLU A 210 -19.25 -14.27 19.91
CA GLU A 210 -18.01 -14.53 19.19
C GLU A 210 -17.39 -13.24 18.61
N ILE A 211 -18.21 -12.34 18.04
CA ILE A 211 -17.76 -11.07 17.49
C ILE A 211 -17.23 -10.15 18.60
N LEU A 212 -17.97 -9.99 19.70
CA LEU A 212 -17.58 -9.07 20.78
C LEU A 212 -16.35 -9.54 21.56
N GLU A 213 -16.17 -10.86 21.67
CA GLU A 213 -15.01 -11.47 22.35
C GLU A 213 -13.77 -11.60 21.46
N ALA A 214 -13.93 -11.55 20.12
CA ALA A 214 -12.82 -11.70 19.19
C ALA A 214 -11.74 -10.63 19.37
N ASP A 215 -10.49 -11.00 19.04
CA ASP A 215 -9.40 -10.06 18.92
C ASP A 215 -9.36 -9.49 17.49
N PRO A 216 -9.42 -8.17 17.30
CA PRO A 216 -9.33 -7.55 15.98
C PRO A 216 -8.04 -7.85 15.22
N PHE A 217 -6.98 -8.28 15.89
CA PHE A 217 -5.71 -8.64 15.24
C PHE A 217 -5.70 -10.06 14.66
N ASP A 218 -6.58 -10.94 15.16
CA ASP A 218 -6.60 -12.35 14.78
C ASP A 218 -7.69 -12.71 13.76
N VAL A 219 -8.57 -11.77 13.41
CA VAL A 219 -9.75 -12.05 12.58
C VAL A 219 -9.96 -11.02 11.46
N ASP A 220 -10.78 -11.39 10.46
CA ASP A 220 -11.23 -10.45 9.43
C ASP A 220 -12.16 -9.37 10.02
N ASN A 221 -11.56 -8.22 10.30
CA ASN A 221 -12.25 -7.05 10.82
C ASN A 221 -13.46 -6.63 9.98
N SER A 222 -13.37 -6.73 8.64
CA SER A 222 -14.44 -6.30 7.74
C SER A 222 -15.65 -7.21 7.81
N ALA A 223 -15.42 -8.52 7.90
CA ALA A 223 -16.48 -9.51 8.05
C ALA A 223 -17.19 -9.37 9.40
N ASN A 224 -16.44 -9.16 10.48
CA ASN A 224 -17.00 -8.95 11.81
C ASN A 224 -17.72 -7.59 11.93
N ASP A 225 -17.21 -6.53 11.31
CA ASP A 225 -17.91 -5.23 11.24
C ASP A 225 -19.27 -5.38 10.55
N LEU A 226 -19.32 -6.06 9.41
CA LEU A 226 -20.57 -6.32 8.70
C LEU A 226 -21.54 -7.18 9.53
N ALA A 227 -21.03 -8.24 10.15
CA ALA A 227 -21.85 -9.10 10.99
C ALA A 227 -22.42 -8.34 12.20
N LEU A 228 -21.62 -7.47 12.82
CA LEU A 228 -22.07 -6.64 13.95
C LEU A 228 -23.13 -5.61 13.51
N VAL A 229 -22.92 -4.94 12.37
CA VAL A 229 -23.93 -4.03 11.82
C VAL A 229 -25.26 -4.76 11.59
N ARG A 230 -25.24 -5.96 10.99
CA ARG A 230 -26.45 -6.80 10.82
C ARG A 230 -27.15 -7.09 12.14
N LYS A 231 -26.41 -7.43 13.20
CA LYS A 231 -26.96 -7.68 14.52
C LYS A 231 -27.57 -6.42 15.13
N ILE A 232 -26.93 -5.26 14.96
CA ILE A 232 -27.48 -3.97 15.40
C ILE A 232 -28.78 -3.67 14.68
N CYS A 233 -28.82 -3.77 13.34
CA CYS A 233 -30.06 -3.57 12.57
C CYS A 233 -31.19 -4.49 13.06
N TYR A 234 -30.89 -5.76 13.27
CA TYR A 234 -31.85 -6.76 13.72
C TYR A 234 -32.40 -6.47 15.12
N TYR A 235 -31.54 -6.28 16.13
CA TYR A 235 -31.93 -6.12 17.51
C TYR A 235 -32.57 -4.77 17.85
N PHE A 236 -32.19 -3.73 17.10
CA PHE A 236 -32.75 -2.39 17.30
C PHE A 236 -33.85 -2.03 16.29
N ASP A 237 -34.19 -2.95 15.39
CA ASP A 237 -35.16 -2.75 14.30
C ASP A 237 -34.97 -1.40 13.60
N THR A 238 -33.73 -1.14 13.15
CA THR A 238 -33.37 0.17 12.62
C THR A 238 -32.45 0.07 11.41
N SER A 239 -32.69 0.97 10.45
CA SER A 239 -31.80 1.30 9.35
C SER A 239 -31.19 2.70 9.49
N ASP A 240 -31.45 3.39 10.59
CA ASP A 240 -30.92 4.71 10.89
C ASP A 240 -29.41 4.61 11.14
N LYS A 241 -28.62 5.21 10.24
CA LYS A 241 -27.16 5.15 10.26
C LYS A 241 -26.56 5.75 11.53
N ASP A 242 -27.16 6.79 12.06
CA ASP A 242 -26.66 7.45 13.26
C ASP A 242 -26.87 6.56 14.49
N ILE A 243 -28.00 5.86 14.55
CA ILE A 243 -28.30 4.88 15.60
C ILE A 243 -27.32 3.70 15.51
N ILE A 244 -27.15 3.16 14.30
CA ILE A 244 -26.26 2.01 14.08
C ILE A 244 -24.83 2.38 14.46
N ARG A 245 -24.36 3.56 14.08
CA ARG A 245 -23.03 4.06 14.44
C ARG A 245 -22.88 4.21 15.95
N ASP A 246 -23.81 4.86 16.60
CA ASP A 246 -23.78 5.09 18.06
C ASP A 246 -23.75 3.77 18.85
N VAL A 247 -24.55 2.79 18.44
CA VAL A 247 -24.53 1.46 19.06
C VAL A 247 -23.22 0.73 18.77
N PHE A 248 -22.71 0.80 17.53
CA PHE A 248 -21.48 0.15 17.13
C PHE A 248 -20.29 0.69 17.91
N GLU A 249 -20.15 2.03 18.01
CA GLU A 249 -19.06 2.71 18.72
C GLU A 249 -19.03 2.43 20.23
N ARG A 250 -20.14 1.99 20.81
CA ARG A 250 -20.23 1.60 22.23
C ARG A 250 -19.91 0.14 22.50
N THR A 251 -19.59 -0.64 21.47
CA THR A 251 -19.28 -2.07 21.65
C THR A 251 -17.84 -2.29 22.11
N GLU A 252 -17.62 -3.39 22.82
CA GLU A 252 -16.28 -3.85 23.18
C GLU A 252 -15.44 -4.19 21.95
N TRP A 253 -16.06 -4.64 20.86
CA TRP A 253 -15.41 -4.87 19.58
C TRP A 253 -14.79 -3.58 19.02
N PHE A 254 -15.53 -2.47 19.07
CA PHE A 254 -15.02 -1.18 18.60
C PHE A 254 -13.91 -0.65 19.49
N ALA A 255 -14.05 -0.80 20.81
CA ALA A 255 -13.05 -0.34 21.79
C ALA A 255 -11.68 -1.04 21.67
N LYS A 256 -11.65 -2.24 21.10
CA LYS A 256 -10.41 -3.00 20.86
C LYS A 256 -9.68 -2.62 19.56
N LYS A 257 -10.28 -1.81 18.67
CA LYS A 257 -9.69 -1.43 17.40
C LYS A 257 -8.52 -0.45 17.58
N ASP A 258 -7.44 -0.69 16.85
CA ASP A 258 -6.32 0.26 16.74
C ASP A 258 -6.67 1.45 15.82
N ASP A 259 -5.79 2.44 15.79
CA ASP A 259 -5.97 3.68 15.01
C ASP A 259 -6.19 3.39 13.52
N ARG A 260 -5.53 2.39 12.95
CA ARG A 260 -5.67 2.00 11.54
C ARG A 260 -7.07 1.50 11.22
N HIS A 261 -7.63 0.67 12.11
CA HIS A 261 -8.98 0.13 11.96
C HIS A 261 -10.04 1.21 12.23
N LEU A 262 -9.80 2.12 13.17
CA LEU A 262 -10.66 3.28 13.42
C LEU A 262 -10.69 4.22 12.21
N GLN A 263 -9.54 4.53 11.61
CA GLN A 263 -9.47 5.33 10.39
C GLN A 263 -10.27 4.70 9.24
N LYS A 264 -10.22 3.38 9.10
CA LYS A 264 -11.04 2.66 8.09
C LYS A 264 -12.53 2.82 8.37
N PHE A 265 -12.95 2.66 9.62
CA PHE A 265 -14.36 2.78 10.03
C PHE A 265 -14.91 4.18 9.75
N TYR A 266 -14.12 5.23 9.98
CA TYR A 266 -14.54 6.61 9.75
C TYR A 266 -14.37 7.09 8.29
N ARG A 267 -13.93 6.26 7.37
CA ARG A 267 -13.90 6.63 5.94
C ARG A 267 -15.31 6.95 5.44
N PRO A 268 -15.47 8.03 4.65
CA PRO A 268 -16.76 8.33 4.03
C PRO A 268 -17.32 7.13 3.27
N GLY A 269 -18.59 6.80 3.52
CA GLY A 269 -19.27 5.69 2.86
C GLY A 269 -18.95 4.28 3.39
N TYR A 270 -18.01 4.09 4.32
CA TYR A 270 -17.72 2.76 4.86
C TYR A 270 -18.92 2.17 5.60
N LEU A 271 -19.47 2.90 6.56
CA LEU A 271 -20.66 2.47 7.31
C LEU A 271 -21.88 2.33 6.39
N ASP A 272 -22.06 3.24 5.43
CA ASP A 272 -23.13 3.19 4.44
C ASP A 272 -23.10 1.90 3.64
N ARG A 273 -21.90 1.49 3.20
CA ARG A 273 -21.68 0.23 2.49
C ARG A 273 -22.02 -0.97 3.38
N LEU A 274 -21.58 -0.96 4.65
CA LEU A 274 -21.89 -2.05 5.58
C LEU A 274 -23.39 -2.18 5.82
N ILE A 275 -24.10 -1.06 6.00
CA ILE A 275 -25.56 -1.04 6.17
C ILE A 275 -26.24 -1.58 4.91
N SER A 276 -25.85 -1.12 3.72
CA SER A 276 -26.42 -1.58 2.45
C SER A 276 -26.21 -3.08 2.20
N LEU A 277 -25.13 -3.65 2.72
CA LEU A 277 -24.83 -5.08 2.64
C LEU A 277 -25.48 -5.86 3.79
N GLY A 278 -25.92 -5.18 4.83
CA GLY A 278 -26.49 -5.75 6.06
C GLY A 278 -28.00 -5.91 6.02
N MET A 279 -28.68 -5.07 5.26
CA MET A 279 -30.14 -5.15 5.00
C MET A 279 -30.45 -6.09 3.86
#